data_2545d304850f00be76aadadf703b3924
#
_entry.id   2545d304850f00be76aadadf703b3924
#
_cell.length_a   1.000
_cell.length_b   1.000
_cell.length_c   1.000
_cell.angle_alpha   90.00
_cell.angle_beta   90.00
_cell.angle_gamma   90.00
#
_symmetry.space_group_name_H-M   'P 1'
#
loop_
_entity.id
_entity.type
_entity.pdbx_description
1 polymer ?
#
loop_
_entity_poly.entity_id
_entity_poly.type
_entity_poly.pdbx_seq_one_letter_code
_entity_poly.pdbx_strand_id
1 'polypeptide(L)'
;MAGVAVLVLALLGSVGAWLYARNLNGDLARTDPFAEITGGRPAKTVDGALNILLVGSDSRDPDAPVDTKSQWRADTIIVMHIPADHQEAYLVSIPRDLYVPIPESAGADCGSGQRAKINAAFAFGGLPLAVRTVECFTDVRIDHVMAIDFGGFKEVTDALGGVDLKVERTVTSIHKPYRTFTKGTNHMDGAEALDWIRQRKQFPDGDFARMRHQQEFLRALMDKAASTGTLANPKKLNDFLQSVTAAVTVDQAFSVTDMALQFRNLRGQNLTFVTSPNSGSDTINGESVVVSDREKALAMYRAMSADTMADWVKANPPKSNDGG
;
A
#
# COMPACT_ATOMS: atom_id res chain seq x y z
N MET A 1 47.84 -15.55 -0.56
CA MET A 1 46.86 -16.56 -1.00
C MET A 1 45.51 -16.39 -0.32
N ALA A 2 45.41 -16.29 1.02
CA ALA A 2 44.15 -16.11 1.71
C ALA A 2 43.34 -14.87 1.27
N GLY A 3 43.98 -13.73 1.04
CA GLY A 3 43.29 -12.49 0.60
C GLY A 3 42.67 -12.60 -0.80
N VAL A 4 43.28 -13.33 -1.73
CA VAL A 4 42.74 -13.57 -3.07
C VAL A 4 41.53 -14.49 -2.99
N ALA A 5 41.54 -15.52 -2.13
CA ALA A 5 40.40 -16.43 -1.93
C ALA A 5 39.22 -15.70 -1.33
N VAL A 6 39.42 -14.82 -0.35
CA VAL A 6 38.35 -13.98 0.24
C VAL A 6 37.78 -13.03 -0.81
N LEU A 7 38.58 -12.43 -1.65
CA LEU A 7 38.14 -11.51 -2.70
C LEU A 7 37.34 -12.24 -3.79
N VAL A 8 37.74 -13.45 -4.17
CA VAL A 8 37.01 -14.30 -5.10
C VAL A 8 35.68 -14.75 -4.52
N LEU A 9 35.61 -15.15 -3.25
CA LEU A 9 34.36 -15.52 -2.57
C LEU A 9 33.44 -14.33 -2.43
N ALA A 10 33.95 -13.14 -2.13
CA ALA A 10 33.13 -11.91 -2.09
C ALA A 10 32.60 -11.53 -3.48
N LEU A 11 33.39 -11.68 -4.54
CA LEU A 11 32.94 -11.46 -5.92
C LEU A 11 31.90 -12.50 -6.36
N LEU A 12 32.09 -13.78 -6.06
CA LEU A 12 31.10 -14.82 -6.35
C LEU A 12 29.82 -14.61 -5.56
N GLY A 13 29.91 -14.21 -4.30
CA GLY A 13 28.75 -13.86 -3.46
C GLY A 13 28.00 -12.65 -4.01
N SER A 14 28.70 -11.59 -4.45
CA SER A 14 28.07 -10.41 -5.05
C SER A 14 27.43 -10.70 -6.41
N VAL A 15 28.07 -11.51 -7.25
CA VAL A 15 27.49 -11.97 -8.54
C VAL A 15 26.26 -12.84 -8.28
N GLY A 16 26.33 -13.76 -7.30
CA GLY A 16 25.19 -14.59 -6.92
C GLY A 16 24.00 -13.77 -6.41
N ALA A 17 24.27 -12.80 -5.54
CA ALA A 17 23.24 -11.87 -5.05
C ALA A 17 22.65 -11.01 -6.19
N TRP A 18 23.48 -10.54 -7.11
CA TRP A 18 23.02 -9.77 -8.28
C TRP A 18 22.17 -10.61 -9.23
N LEU A 19 22.59 -11.86 -9.54
CA LEU A 19 21.81 -12.78 -10.36
C LEU A 19 20.46 -13.11 -9.70
N TYR A 20 20.46 -13.33 -8.39
CA TYR A 20 19.25 -13.58 -7.62
C TYR A 20 18.28 -12.38 -7.66
N ALA A 21 18.78 -11.17 -7.39
CA ALA A 21 17.99 -9.95 -7.47
C ALA A 21 17.45 -9.70 -8.90
N ARG A 22 18.26 -10.00 -9.93
CA ARG A 22 17.84 -9.92 -11.33
C ARG A 22 16.70 -10.91 -11.64
N ASN A 23 16.76 -12.12 -11.11
CA ASN A 23 15.70 -13.11 -11.26
C ASN A 23 14.40 -12.64 -10.61
N LEU A 24 14.46 -12.16 -9.35
CA LEU A 24 13.29 -11.58 -8.66
C LEU A 24 12.67 -10.40 -9.43
N ASN A 25 13.48 -9.55 -10.05
CA ASN A 25 13.00 -8.47 -10.91
C ASN A 25 12.30 -9.00 -12.18
N GLY A 26 12.74 -10.16 -12.71
CA GLY A 26 12.14 -10.80 -13.86
C GLY A 26 10.79 -11.45 -13.60
N ASP A 27 10.56 -11.90 -12.37
CA ASP A 27 9.33 -12.58 -11.95
C ASP A 27 8.17 -11.62 -11.63
N LEU A 28 8.45 -10.31 -11.53
CA LEU A 28 7.42 -9.30 -11.25
C LEU A 28 6.46 -9.11 -12.43
N ALA A 29 5.16 -9.16 -12.17
CA ALA A 29 4.16 -8.66 -13.10
C ALA A 29 4.31 -7.13 -13.23
N ARG A 30 4.39 -6.63 -14.48
CA ARG A 30 4.63 -5.21 -14.75
C ARG A 30 3.52 -4.59 -15.56
N THR A 31 3.20 -3.34 -15.22
CA THR A 31 2.28 -2.49 -15.97
C THR A 31 2.94 -1.13 -16.19
N ASP A 32 2.39 -0.33 -17.08
CA ASP A 32 2.83 1.05 -17.26
C ASP A 32 1.69 2.03 -16.95
N PRO A 33 1.45 2.30 -15.65
CA PRO A 33 0.37 3.19 -15.25
C PRO A 33 0.64 4.65 -15.60
N PHE A 34 1.87 4.98 -16.02
CA PHE A 34 2.30 6.34 -16.31
C PHE A 34 2.26 6.69 -17.81
N ALA A 35 2.26 5.70 -18.71
CA ALA A 35 2.30 5.92 -20.15
C ALA A 35 1.14 6.76 -20.69
N GLU A 36 -0.05 6.58 -20.12
CA GLU A 36 -1.24 7.34 -20.53
C GLU A 36 -1.33 8.72 -19.87
N ILE A 37 -0.47 9.04 -18.90
CA ILE A 37 -0.48 10.33 -18.18
C ILE A 37 0.34 11.33 -18.97
N THR A 38 -0.26 11.92 -20.00
CA THR A 38 0.38 12.91 -20.90
C THR A 38 0.26 14.35 -20.38
N GLY A 39 -0.67 14.62 -19.48
CA GLY A 39 -0.83 15.92 -18.81
C GLY A 39 0.26 16.20 -17.78
N GLY A 40 0.36 17.45 -17.33
CA GLY A 40 1.35 17.85 -16.32
C GLY A 40 1.16 17.08 -15.01
N ARG A 41 2.14 16.25 -14.65
CA ARG A 41 2.20 15.57 -13.36
C ARG A 41 2.81 16.53 -12.31
N PRO A 42 2.49 16.37 -11.02
CA PRO A 42 3.16 17.12 -9.96
C PRO A 42 4.69 17.03 -10.07
N ALA A 43 5.39 18.11 -9.77
CA ALA A 43 6.84 18.11 -9.79
C ALA A 43 7.40 17.26 -8.65
N LYS A 44 8.54 16.59 -8.88
CA LYS A 44 9.32 16.01 -7.80
C LYS A 44 10.12 17.12 -7.14
N THR A 45 9.86 17.37 -5.86
CA THR A 45 10.42 18.52 -5.13
C THR A 45 11.66 18.17 -4.31
N VAL A 46 11.79 16.91 -3.88
CA VAL A 46 12.91 16.44 -3.06
C VAL A 46 13.52 15.18 -3.69
N ASP A 47 14.80 15.26 -4.02
CA ASP A 47 15.56 14.12 -4.53
C ASP A 47 15.79 13.09 -3.41
N GLY A 48 15.66 11.80 -3.76
CA GLY A 48 15.80 10.70 -2.81
C GLY A 48 14.51 10.33 -2.08
N ALA A 49 13.59 11.26 -1.85
CA ALA A 49 12.27 10.92 -1.32
C ALA A 49 11.45 10.14 -2.35
N LEU A 50 10.63 9.20 -1.88
CA LEU A 50 9.79 8.34 -2.73
C LEU A 50 8.33 8.35 -2.27
N ASN A 51 7.42 8.45 -3.25
CA ASN A 51 5.99 8.27 -3.04
C ASN A 51 5.51 7.06 -3.84
N ILE A 52 5.07 6.03 -3.13
CA ILE A 52 4.60 4.76 -3.71
C ILE A 52 3.10 4.66 -3.49
N LEU A 53 2.33 4.51 -4.57
CA LEU A 53 0.91 4.25 -4.49
C LEU A 53 0.67 2.74 -4.32
N LEU A 54 0.16 2.35 -3.17
CA LEU A 54 -0.26 0.99 -2.87
C LEU A 54 -1.75 0.86 -3.14
N VAL A 55 -2.12 -0.08 -4.02
CA VAL A 55 -3.51 -0.35 -4.40
C VAL A 55 -3.86 -1.79 -4.06
N GLY A 56 -4.89 -1.97 -3.23
CA GLY A 56 -5.50 -3.28 -2.98
C GLY A 56 -6.78 -3.43 -3.78
N SER A 57 -6.84 -4.44 -4.66
CA SER A 57 -8.01 -4.72 -5.49
C SER A 57 -8.84 -5.87 -4.94
N ASP A 58 -10.15 -5.80 -5.10
CA ASP A 58 -11.10 -6.88 -4.78
C ASP A 58 -11.24 -7.91 -5.92
N SER A 59 -10.29 -7.91 -6.85
CA SER A 59 -10.23 -8.90 -7.92
C SER A 59 -10.35 -10.33 -7.36
N ARG A 60 -11.18 -11.13 -8.01
CA ARG A 60 -11.35 -12.55 -7.70
C ARG A 60 -10.87 -13.45 -8.83
N ASP A 61 -10.41 -12.86 -9.91
CA ASP A 61 -9.90 -13.55 -11.07
C ASP A 61 -8.37 -13.55 -11.03
N PRO A 62 -7.74 -14.66 -10.65
CA PRO A 62 -6.29 -14.75 -10.56
C PRO A 62 -5.60 -14.63 -11.92
N ASP A 63 -6.33 -14.87 -13.02
CA ASP A 63 -5.78 -14.86 -14.38
C ASP A 63 -5.95 -13.50 -15.08
N ALA A 64 -6.70 -12.57 -14.47
CA ALA A 64 -6.90 -11.25 -15.05
C ALA A 64 -5.94 -10.24 -14.41
N PRO A 65 -4.99 -9.69 -15.18
CA PRO A 65 -4.02 -8.71 -14.69
C PRO A 65 -4.73 -7.48 -14.07
N VAL A 66 -4.14 -6.93 -13.01
CA VAL A 66 -4.67 -5.76 -12.28
C VAL A 66 -4.72 -4.49 -13.16
N ASP A 67 -4.09 -4.50 -14.32
CA ASP A 67 -4.01 -3.41 -15.29
C ASP A 67 -5.17 -3.37 -16.30
N THR A 68 -5.98 -4.43 -16.38
CA THR A 68 -7.09 -4.46 -17.34
C THR A 68 -8.22 -3.55 -16.87
N LYS A 69 -8.94 -2.96 -17.84
CA LYS A 69 -10.19 -2.20 -17.64
C LYS A 69 -11.29 -3.14 -17.12
N SER A 70 -11.11 -3.63 -15.92
CA SER A 70 -12.05 -4.53 -15.26
C SER A 70 -12.99 -3.71 -14.37
N GLN A 71 -14.20 -4.23 -14.15
CA GLN A 71 -15.19 -3.62 -13.25
C GLN A 71 -14.79 -3.67 -11.77
N TRP A 72 -13.50 -3.87 -11.48
CA TRP A 72 -12.97 -4.00 -10.13
C TRP A 72 -12.77 -2.64 -9.48
N ARG A 73 -12.79 -2.62 -8.18
CA ARG A 73 -12.60 -1.40 -7.39
C ARG A 73 -11.34 -1.53 -6.54
N ALA A 74 -10.65 -0.42 -6.39
CA ALA A 74 -9.61 -0.32 -5.39
C ALA A 74 -10.27 -0.22 -4.00
N ASP A 75 -10.18 -1.27 -3.21
CA ASP A 75 -10.70 -1.29 -1.85
C ASP A 75 -9.72 -0.70 -0.83
N THR A 76 -8.45 -0.65 -1.19
CA THR A 76 -7.36 -0.05 -0.41
C THR A 76 -6.59 0.90 -1.31
N ILE A 77 -6.41 2.15 -0.86
CA ILE A 77 -5.63 3.18 -1.54
C ILE A 77 -4.74 3.82 -0.47
N ILE A 78 -3.43 3.61 -0.56
CA ILE A 78 -2.45 4.15 0.38
C ILE A 78 -1.33 4.81 -0.40
N VAL A 79 -0.98 6.05 -0.05
CA VAL A 79 0.26 6.68 -0.50
C VAL A 79 1.30 6.46 0.59
N MET A 80 2.32 5.67 0.30
CA MET A 80 3.48 5.50 1.15
C MET A 80 4.53 6.53 0.76
N HIS A 81 4.90 7.39 1.69
CA HIS A 81 5.99 8.34 1.56
C HIS A 81 7.20 7.83 2.35
N ILE A 82 8.33 7.72 1.68
CA ILE A 82 9.62 7.39 2.28
C ILE A 82 10.49 8.65 2.15
N PRO A 83 10.83 9.30 3.27
CA PRO A 83 11.72 10.46 3.26
C PRO A 83 13.09 10.17 2.64
N ALA A 84 13.79 11.20 2.21
CA ALA A 84 15.09 11.08 1.55
C ALA A 84 16.17 10.43 2.42
N ASP A 85 16.02 10.44 3.74
CA ASP A 85 16.93 9.77 4.69
C ASP A 85 16.64 8.27 4.87
N HIS A 86 15.50 7.78 4.39
CA HIS A 86 15.05 6.37 4.44
C HIS A 86 15.01 5.75 5.84
N GLN A 87 14.77 6.55 6.89
CA GLN A 87 14.72 6.04 8.27
C GLN A 87 13.33 5.65 8.72
N GLU A 88 12.31 6.22 8.10
CA GLU A 88 10.90 6.02 8.44
C GLU A 88 10.02 6.02 7.17
N ALA A 89 8.77 5.66 7.31
CA ALA A 89 7.78 5.80 6.24
C ALA A 89 6.42 6.23 6.78
N TYR A 90 5.73 7.05 6.02
CA TYR A 90 4.39 7.55 6.29
C TYR A 90 3.40 6.91 5.33
N LEU A 91 2.45 6.14 5.87
CA LEU A 91 1.42 5.47 5.08
C LEU A 91 0.10 6.23 5.23
N VAL A 92 -0.24 7.00 4.20
CA VAL A 92 -1.45 7.81 4.17
C VAL A 92 -2.57 7.03 3.49
N SER A 93 -3.50 6.50 4.28
CA SER A 93 -4.71 5.83 3.78
C SER A 93 -5.70 6.86 3.24
N ILE A 94 -6.09 6.71 1.99
CA ILE A 94 -7.14 7.52 1.36
C ILE A 94 -8.45 6.73 1.42
N PRO A 95 -9.50 7.25 2.08
CA PRO A 95 -10.79 6.56 2.12
C PRO A 95 -11.29 6.27 0.70
N ARG A 96 -11.60 5.01 0.39
CA ARG A 96 -12.04 4.61 -0.96
C ARG A 96 -13.30 5.33 -1.43
N ASP A 97 -14.17 5.71 -0.48
CA ASP A 97 -15.42 6.42 -0.73
C ASP A 97 -15.24 7.96 -0.70
N LEU A 98 -13.97 8.46 -0.70
CA LEU A 98 -13.66 9.88 -0.74
C LEU A 98 -14.18 10.50 -2.04
N TYR A 99 -15.01 11.57 -1.93
CA TYR A 99 -15.65 12.22 -3.06
C TYR A 99 -14.76 13.27 -3.71
N VAL A 100 -14.20 12.94 -4.87
CA VAL A 100 -13.19 13.75 -5.57
C VAL A 100 -13.54 13.95 -7.05
N PRO A 101 -12.99 14.98 -7.71
CA PRO A 101 -13.00 15.03 -9.17
C PRO A 101 -12.16 13.86 -9.72
N ILE A 102 -12.72 13.12 -10.67
CA ILE A 102 -12.01 12.08 -11.43
C ILE A 102 -11.83 12.63 -12.85
N PRO A 103 -10.60 12.78 -13.37
CA PRO A 103 -10.37 13.19 -14.75
C PRO A 103 -11.10 12.29 -15.76
N GLU A 104 -11.44 12.80 -16.92
CA GLU A 104 -12.11 12.01 -17.98
C GLU A 104 -11.25 10.86 -18.50
N SER A 105 -9.93 11.05 -18.45
CA SER A 105 -8.92 10.02 -18.77
C SER A 105 -7.63 10.29 -18.02
N ALA A 106 -6.69 9.35 -18.04
CA ALA A 106 -5.37 9.53 -17.42
C ALA A 106 -4.57 10.68 -18.06
N GLY A 107 -4.77 10.97 -19.36
CA GLY A 107 -4.13 12.08 -20.05
C GLY A 107 -4.84 13.43 -19.92
N ALA A 108 -6.02 13.46 -19.32
CA ALA A 108 -6.82 14.68 -19.22
C ALA A 108 -6.41 15.57 -18.03
N ASP A 109 -6.88 16.84 -18.07
CA ASP A 109 -6.68 17.79 -16.99
C ASP A 109 -7.42 17.39 -15.71
N CYS A 110 -6.86 17.76 -14.56
CA CYS A 110 -7.37 17.38 -13.24
C CYS A 110 -8.84 17.77 -12.96
N GLY A 111 -9.36 18.79 -13.62
CA GLY A 111 -10.74 19.26 -13.46
C GLY A 111 -11.71 18.83 -14.54
N SER A 112 -11.27 18.01 -15.52
CA SER A 112 -12.04 17.71 -16.74
C SER A 112 -13.24 16.79 -16.53
N GLY A 113 -13.22 15.93 -15.52
CA GLY A 113 -14.23 14.88 -15.36
C GLY A 113 -15.22 15.12 -14.23
N GLN A 114 -16.01 14.09 -13.98
CA GLN A 114 -17.06 14.14 -12.97
C GLN A 114 -16.52 13.89 -11.54
N ARG A 115 -17.29 14.33 -10.54
CA ARG A 115 -17.00 13.98 -9.16
C ARG A 115 -17.64 12.63 -8.82
N ALA A 116 -16.83 11.74 -8.21
CA ALA A 116 -17.28 10.44 -7.76
C ALA A 116 -16.41 9.95 -6.58
N LYS A 117 -16.70 8.78 -6.05
CA LYS A 117 -15.83 8.10 -5.08
C LYS A 117 -14.49 7.78 -5.74
N ILE A 118 -13.39 8.04 -5.05
CA ILE A 118 -12.03 7.89 -5.62
C ILE A 118 -11.76 6.47 -6.14
N ASN A 119 -12.35 5.44 -5.51
CA ASN A 119 -12.22 4.05 -5.95
C ASN A 119 -12.85 3.78 -7.34
N ALA A 120 -13.76 4.63 -7.80
CA ALA A 120 -14.35 4.52 -9.12
C ALA A 120 -13.35 4.83 -10.25
N ALA A 121 -12.30 5.61 -9.97
CA ALA A 121 -11.25 5.89 -10.94
C ALA A 121 -10.60 4.61 -11.48
N PHE A 122 -10.38 3.62 -10.59
CA PHE A 122 -9.84 2.33 -10.98
C PHE A 122 -10.81 1.56 -11.91
N ALA A 123 -12.10 1.56 -11.61
CA ALA A 123 -13.10 0.92 -12.46
C ALA A 123 -13.30 1.63 -13.81
N PHE A 124 -13.10 2.97 -13.87
CA PHE A 124 -13.30 3.75 -15.08
C PHE A 124 -12.12 3.69 -16.05
N GLY A 125 -10.89 3.63 -15.54
CA GLY A 125 -9.70 3.72 -16.37
C GLY A 125 -8.47 2.98 -15.80
N GLY A 126 -8.68 1.98 -14.94
CA GLY A 126 -7.60 1.15 -14.39
C GLY A 126 -6.60 1.93 -13.53
N LEU A 127 -5.40 1.37 -13.42
CA LEU A 127 -4.30 1.99 -12.67
C LEU A 127 -3.91 3.38 -13.20
N PRO A 128 -3.84 3.64 -14.51
CA PRO A 128 -3.48 4.97 -15.03
C PRO A 128 -4.40 6.08 -14.52
N LEU A 129 -5.72 5.88 -14.59
CA LEU A 129 -6.68 6.87 -14.11
C LEU A 129 -6.70 6.96 -12.58
N ALA A 130 -6.48 5.86 -11.86
CA ALA A 130 -6.37 5.87 -10.41
C ALA A 130 -5.15 6.70 -9.96
N VAL A 131 -3.97 6.49 -10.58
CA VAL A 131 -2.76 7.30 -10.33
C VAL A 131 -3.02 8.76 -10.62
N ARG A 132 -3.57 9.07 -11.81
CA ARG A 132 -3.88 10.44 -12.18
C ARG A 132 -4.82 11.12 -11.20
N THR A 133 -5.87 10.41 -10.76
CA THR A 133 -6.84 10.93 -9.79
C THR A 133 -6.18 11.21 -8.43
N VAL A 134 -5.31 10.32 -7.96
CA VAL A 134 -4.56 10.52 -6.71
C VAL A 134 -3.63 11.73 -6.85
N GLU A 135 -2.84 11.83 -7.92
CA GLU A 135 -1.96 12.99 -8.17
C GLU A 135 -2.75 14.29 -8.24
N CYS A 136 -3.88 14.31 -8.95
CA CYS A 136 -4.75 15.49 -9.03
C CYS A 136 -5.36 15.89 -7.68
N PHE A 137 -5.71 14.92 -6.85
CA PHE A 137 -6.29 15.17 -5.54
C PHE A 137 -5.26 15.66 -4.54
N THR A 138 -4.06 15.06 -4.54
CA THR A 138 -3.02 15.27 -3.52
C THR A 138 -2.00 16.35 -3.88
N ASP A 139 -1.80 16.59 -5.19
CA ASP A 139 -0.66 17.35 -5.72
C ASP A 139 0.70 16.74 -5.33
N VAL A 140 0.73 15.41 -5.12
CA VAL A 140 1.94 14.64 -4.81
C VAL A 140 2.32 13.82 -6.03
N ARG A 141 3.59 13.90 -6.46
CA ARG A 141 4.13 13.03 -7.50
C ARG A 141 4.20 11.59 -7.00
N ILE A 142 3.59 10.66 -7.73
CA ILE A 142 3.72 9.23 -7.48
C ILE A 142 4.92 8.69 -8.27
N ASP A 143 5.93 8.18 -7.59
CA ASP A 143 7.14 7.64 -8.20
C ASP A 143 6.95 6.20 -8.68
N HIS A 144 6.29 5.38 -7.85
CA HIS A 144 6.02 3.97 -8.12
C HIS A 144 4.58 3.58 -7.78
N VAL A 145 4.13 2.50 -8.40
CA VAL A 145 2.83 1.88 -8.11
C VAL A 145 3.03 0.42 -7.77
N MET A 146 2.35 -0.03 -6.74
CA MET A 146 2.29 -1.45 -6.38
C MET A 146 0.82 -1.83 -6.17
N ALA A 147 0.34 -2.81 -6.92
CA ALA A 147 -1.00 -3.34 -6.79
C ALA A 147 -0.96 -4.80 -6.35
N ILE A 148 -1.89 -5.17 -5.46
CA ILE A 148 -2.05 -6.54 -4.96
C ILE A 148 -3.52 -6.91 -4.97
N ASP A 149 -3.83 -8.16 -5.31
CA ASP A 149 -5.17 -8.73 -5.22
C ASP A 149 -5.34 -9.61 -3.98
N PHE A 150 -6.54 -10.17 -3.80
CA PHE A 150 -6.84 -11.05 -2.67
C PHE A 150 -6.07 -12.38 -2.70
N GLY A 151 -5.69 -12.86 -3.88
CA GLY A 151 -4.88 -14.07 -4.02
C GLY A 151 -3.48 -13.83 -3.48
N GLY A 152 -2.80 -12.85 -4.05
CA GLY A 152 -1.46 -12.45 -3.66
C GLY A 152 -1.35 -12.03 -2.19
N PHE A 153 -2.37 -11.33 -1.67
CA PHE A 153 -2.42 -11.01 -0.23
C PHE A 153 -2.30 -12.27 0.65
N LYS A 154 -3.05 -13.32 0.32
CA LYS A 154 -3.03 -14.58 1.10
C LYS A 154 -1.67 -15.26 0.98
N GLU A 155 -1.15 -15.38 -0.23
CA GLU A 155 0.12 -16.05 -0.51
C GLU A 155 1.30 -15.39 0.22
N VAL A 156 1.38 -14.06 0.20
CA VAL A 156 2.41 -13.30 0.93
C VAL A 156 2.31 -13.52 2.44
N THR A 157 1.09 -13.53 2.97
CA THR A 157 0.86 -13.75 4.40
C THR A 157 1.26 -15.17 4.82
N ASP A 158 0.86 -16.17 4.03
CA ASP A 158 1.15 -17.58 4.30
C ASP A 158 2.64 -17.90 4.18
N ALA A 159 3.36 -17.26 3.26
CA ALA A 159 4.82 -17.42 3.11
C ALA A 159 5.60 -16.98 4.35
N LEU A 160 5.09 -16.00 5.10
CA LEU A 160 5.64 -15.60 6.40
C LEU A 160 5.20 -16.52 7.56
N GLY A 161 4.30 -17.47 7.30
CA GLY A 161 3.70 -18.34 8.30
C GLY A 161 2.62 -17.65 9.11
N GLY A 162 1.89 -16.72 8.52
CA GLY A 162 0.84 -15.93 9.15
C GLY A 162 1.33 -14.71 9.91
N VAL A 163 0.38 -13.92 10.41
CA VAL A 163 0.61 -12.68 11.16
C VAL A 163 -0.18 -12.69 12.47
N ASP A 164 0.32 -11.96 13.47
CA ASP A 164 -0.38 -11.79 14.74
C ASP A 164 -1.10 -10.44 14.74
N LEU A 165 -2.45 -10.46 14.78
CA LEU A 165 -3.28 -9.27 14.73
C LEU A 165 -4.08 -9.10 16.02
N LYS A 166 -4.22 -7.84 16.48
CA LYS A 166 -4.99 -7.51 17.66
C LYS A 166 -6.47 -7.32 17.29
N VAL A 167 -7.31 -8.15 17.83
CA VAL A 167 -8.77 -8.06 17.71
C VAL A 167 -9.31 -7.26 18.89
N GLU A 168 -9.87 -6.07 18.62
CA GLU A 168 -10.32 -5.17 19.68
C GLU A 168 -11.58 -5.65 20.41
N ARG A 169 -12.42 -6.41 19.72
CA ARG A 169 -13.63 -7.06 20.29
C ARG A 169 -13.97 -8.32 19.52
N THR A 170 -14.59 -9.27 20.19
CA THR A 170 -15.06 -10.51 19.54
C THR A 170 -16.15 -10.20 18.51
N VAL A 171 -15.94 -10.64 17.28
CA VAL A 171 -16.87 -10.47 16.15
C VAL A 171 -16.96 -11.75 15.32
N THR A 172 -18.14 -12.01 14.76
CA THR A 172 -18.31 -13.05 13.75
C THR A 172 -18.30 -12.43 12.37
N SER A 173 -17.50 -12.97 11.47
CA SER A 173 -17.40 -12.52 10.09
C SER A 173 -18.74 -12.66 9.36
N ILE A 174 -19.02 -11.70 8.49
CA ILE A 174 -20.13 -11.79 7.53
C ILE A 174 -19.77 -12.54 6.25
N HIS A 175 -18.50 -12.90 6.09
CA HIS A 175 -17.98 -13.65 4.95
C HIS A 175 -17.88 -15.14 5.29
N LYS A 176 -18.20 -16.00 4.33
CA LYS A 176 -18.01 -17.45 4.51
C LYS A 176 -16.52 -17.77 4.74
N PRO A 177 -16.19 -18.68 5.64
CA PRO A 177 -17.04 -19.60 6.38
C PRO A 177 -17.63 -19.05 7.71
N TYR A 178 -17.75 -17.72 7.89
CA TYR A 178 -18.30 -17.05 9.07
C TYR A 178 -17.44 -17.27 10.32
N ARG A 179 -16.11 -17.03 10.18
CA ARG A 179 -15.15 -17.15 11.27
C ARG A 179 -15.51 -16.24 12.45
N THR A 180 -15.20 -16.70 13.64
CA THR A 180 -15.27 -15.86 14.84
C THR A 180 -13.87 -15.43 15.23
N PHE A 181 -13.62 -14.14 15.24
CA PHE A 181 -12.40 -13.51 15.72
C PHE A 181 -12.60 -13.11 17.18
N THR A 182 -11.82 -13.69 18.09
CA THR A 182 -11.94 -13.42 19.52
C THR A 182 -11.10 -12.23 19.95
N LYS A 183 -11.60 -11.43 20.90
CA LYS A 183 -10.85 -10.31 21.47
C LYS A 183 -9.47 -10.75 21.96
N GLY A 184 -8.44 -10.00 21.61
CA GLY A 184 -7.05 -10.28 21.97
C GLY A 184 -6.17 -10.47 20.73
N THR A 185 -4.95 -10.95 20.90
CA THR A 185 -4.05 -11.25 19.79
C THR A 185 -4.42 -12.60 19.17
N ASN A 186 -4.66 -12.61 17.87
CA ASN A 186 -4.97 -13.81 17.10
C ASN A 186 -3.87 -14.02 16.06
N HIS A 187 -3.32 -15.22 16.00
CA HIS A 187 -2.48 -15.64 14.90
C HIS A 187 -3.38 -16.00 13.73
N MET A 188 -3.16 -15.37 12.58
CA MET A 188 -4.02 -15.50 11.39
C MET A 188 -3.20 -15.92 10.18
N ASP A 189 -3.66 -16.94 9.47
CA ASP A 189 -3.18 -17.27 8.14
C ASP A 189 -3.67 -16.22 7.10
N GLY A 190 -3.27 -16.37 5.84
CA GLY A 190 -3.64 -15.40 4.79
C GLY A 190 -5.15 -15.30 4.56
N ALA A 191 -5.89 -16.41 4.68
CA ALA A 191 -7.34 -16.40 4.51
C ALA A 191 -8.06 -15.77 5.70
N GLU A 192 -7.57 -15.99 6.91
CA GLU A 192 -8.10 -15.41 8.14
C GLU A 192 -7.78 -13.91 8.22
N ALA A 193 -6.54 -13.53 7.91
CA ALA A 193 -6.12 -12.13 7.86
C ALA A 193 -6.90 -11.35 6.81
N LEU A 194 -7.11 -11.91 5.61
CA LEU A 194 -7.93 -11.29 4.56
C LEU A 194 -9.38 -11.11 5.02
N ASP A 195 -9.96 -12.12 5.69
CA ASP A 195 -11.31 -12.03 6.23
C ASP A 195 -11.38 -10.93 7.31
N TRP A 196 -10.39 -10.89 8.23
CA TRP A 196 -10.31 -9.88 9.30
C TRP A 196 -10.23 -8.45 8.75
N ILE A 197 -9.27 -8.15 7.86
CA ILE A 197 -9.10 -6.78 7.34
C ILE A 197 -10.27 -6.28 6.48
N ARG A 198 -11.21 -7.14 6.11
CA ARG A 198 -12.43 -6.78 5.38
C ARG A 198 -13.62 -6.52 6.29
N GLN A 199 -13.51 -6.79 7.60
CA GLN A 199 -14.60 -6.56 8.55
C GLN A 199 -14.85 -5.04 8.69
N ARG A 200 -16.13 -4.63 8.57
CA ARG A 200 -16.56 -3.24 8.67
C ARG A 200 -17.95 -3.07 9.29
N LYS A 201 -18.91 -3.89 8.86
CA LYS A 201 -20.33 -3.72 9.26
C LYS A 201 -20.59 -3.98 10.74
N GLN A 202 -19.71 -4.71 11.40
CA GLN A 202 -19.76 -5.02 12.82
C GLN A 202 -19.17 -3.89 13.70
N PHE A 203 -18.59 -2.86 13.07
CA PHE A 203 -17.96 -1.73 13.76
C PHE A 203 -18.77 -0.45 13.54
N PRO A 204 -18.92 0.40 14.59
CA PRO A 204 -19.73 1.62 14.49
C PRO A 204 -19.23 2.61 13.44
N ASP A 205 -17.93 2.65 13.22
CA ASP A 205 -17.24 3.52 12.28
C ASP A 205 -16.97 2.86 10.90
N GLY A 206 -17.50 1.66 10.69
CA GLY A 206 -17.60 1.03 9.37
C GLY A 206 -16.28 0.96 8.59
N ASP A 207 -16.17 1.77 7.55
CA ASP A 207 -15.01 1.76 6.65
C ASP A 207 -13.72 2.26 7.31
N PHE A 208 -13.82 3.12 8.32
CA PHE A 208 -12.66 3.55 9.11
C PHE A 208 -12.08 2.42 9.96
N ALA A 209 -12.93 1.54 10.53
CA ALA A 209 -12.44 0.33 11.19
C ALA A 209 -11.66 -0.56 10.22
N ARG A 210 -12.17 -0.76 9.01
CA ARG A 210 -11.48 -1.52 7.97
C ARG A 210 -10.10 -0.92 7.65
N MET A 211 -9.99 0.39 7.51
CA MET A 211 -8.70 1.05 7.28
C MET A 211 -7.73 0.82 8.43
N ARG A 212 -8.18 0.88 9.69
CA ARG A 212 -7.33 0.56 10.85
C ARG A 212 -6.84 -0.89 10.83
N HIS A 213 -7.72 -1.85 10.52
CA HIS A 213 -7.33 -3.26 10.40
C HIS A 213 -6.29 -3.47 9.29
N GLN A 214 -6.43 -2.77 8.16
CA GLN A 214 -5.44 -2.81 7.07
C GLN A 214 -4.09 -2.21 7.49
N GLN A 215 -4.10 -1.09 8.23
CA GLN A 215 -2.89 -0.46 8.76
C GLN A 215 -2.18 -1.37 9.77
N GLU A 216 -2.94 -2.00 10.68
CA GLU A 216 -2.40 -2.95 11.66
C GLU A 216 -1.81 -4.18 10.97
N PHE A 217 -2.50 -4.70 9.94
CA PHE A 217 -1.99 -5.81 9.15
C PHE A 217 -0.65 -5.45 8.47
N LEU A 218 -0.55 -4.30 7.82
CA LEU A 218 0.70 -3.86 7.18
C LEU A 218 1.84 -3.75 8.18
N ARG A 219 1.58 -3.22 9.38
CA ARG A 219 2.57 -3.16 10.46
C ARG A 219 3.02 -4.55 10.88
N ALA A 220 2.08 -5.45 11.15
CA ALA A 220 2.36 -6.82 11.56
C ALA A 220 3.13 -7.60 10.47
N LEU A 221 2.76 -7.40 9.20
CA LEU A 221 3.45 -8.00 8.05
C LEU A 221 4.92 -7.53 7.97
N MET A 222 5.15 -6.21 8.10
CA MET A 222 6.50 -5.64 8.08
C MET A 222 7.35 -6.12 9.26
N ASP A 223 6.79 -6.18 10.46
CA ASP A 223 7.48 -6.70 11.64
C ASP A 223 7.83 -8.18 11.47
N LYS A 224 6.92 -8.97 10.92
CA LYS A 224 7.16 -10.40 10.65
C LYS A 224 8.23 -10.60 9.57
N ALA A 225 8.15 -9.85 8.46
CA ALA A 225 9.14 -9.90 7.38
C ALA A 225 10.54 -9.49 7.88
N ALA A 226 10.61 -8.47 8.72
CA ALA A 226 11.87 -7.97 9.30
C ALA A 226 12.35 -8.75 10.53
N SER A 227 11.61 -9.78 10.98
CA SER A 227 11.97 -10.56 12.16
C SER A 227 13.24 -11.39 11.92
N THR A 228 13.98 -11.64 13.00
CA THR A 228 15.17 -12.54 12.96
C THR A 228 14.79 -13.95 12.48
N GLY A 229 13.57 -14.41 12.76
CA GLY A 229 13.07 -15.71 12.31
C GLY A 229 12.89 -15.81 10.79
N THR A 230 12.65 -14.68 10.11
CA THR A 230 12.59 -14.60 8.64
C THR A 230 13.96 -14.32 8.05
N LEU A 231 14.64 -13.27 8.52
CA LEU A 231 15.91 -12.81 7.94
C LEU A 231 17.06 -13.80 8.14
N ALA A 232 17.11 -14.52 9.27
CA ALA A 232 18.14 -15.53 9.56
C ALA A 232 17.85 -16.89 8.90
N ASN A 233 16.69 -17.07 8.27
CA ASN A 233 16.34 -18.30 7.56
C ASN A 233 16.30 -18.06 6.06
N PRO A 234 17.35 -18.45 5.31
CA PRO A 234 17.44 -18.18 3.85
C PRO A 234 16.25 -18.75 3.06
N LYS A 235 15.74 -19.92 3.48
CA LYS A 235 14.57 -20.51 2.81
C LYS A 235 13.32 -19.67 3.02
N LYS A 236 13.01 -19.28 4.26
CA LYS A 236 11.84 -18.43 4.55
C LYS A 236 11.92 -17.07 3.85
N LEU A 237 13.11 -16.46 3.86
CA LEU A 237 13.32 -15.19 3.17
C LEU A 237 13.11 -15.33 1.65
N ASN A 238 13.66 -16.40 1.05
CA ASN A 238 13.46 -16.68 -0.37
C ASN A 238 11.97 -16.93 -0.68
N ASP A 239 11.30 -17.80 0.07
CA ASP A 239 9.89 -18.13 -0.15
C ASP A 239 9.01 -16.87 -0.03
N PHE A 240 9.28 -16.01 0.95
CA PHE A 240 8.60 -14.71 1.10
C PHE A 240 8.86 -13.78 -0.10
N LEU A 241 10.12 -13.60 -0.51
CA LEU A 241 10.44 -12.73 -1.65
C LEU A 241 9.80 -13.23 -2.95
N GLN A 242 9.81 -14.54 -3.20
CA GLN A 242 9.13 -15.12 -4.35
C GLN A 242 7.61 -14.92 -4.28
N SER A 243 7.00 -15.12 -3.11
CA SER A 243 5.57 -14.88 -2.95
C SER A 243 5.21 -13.42 -3.18
N VAL A 244 6.03 -12.47 -2.71
CA VAL A 244 5.81 -11.04 -2.97
C VAL A 244 5.91 -10.75 -4.46
N THR A 245 6.96 -11.23 -5.14
CA THR A 245 7.16 -10.94 -6.58
C THR A 245 6.09 -11.58 -7.46
N ALA A 246 5.55 -12.73 -7.08
CA ALA A 246 4.44 -13.38 -7.77
C ALA A 246 3.09 -12.69 -7.52
N ALA A 247 2.92 -12.09 -6.33
CA ALA A 247 1.66 -11.56 -5.84
C ALA A 247 1.40 -10.10 -6.23
N VAL A 248 2.44 -9.34 -6.59
CA VAL A 248 2.32 -7.90 -6.84
C VAL A 248 2.50 -7.56 -8.32
N THR A 249 1.69 -6.61 -8.79
CA THR A 249 1.91 -5.93 -10.07
C THR A 249 2.52 -4.56 -9.77
N VAL A 250 3.62 -4.23 -10.47
CA VAL A 250 4.36 -2.98 -10.26
C VAL A 250 4.52 -2.20 -11.56
N ASP A 251 4.93 -0.92 -11.45
CA ASP A 251 5.28 -0.13 -12.62
C ASP A 251 6.57 -0.61 -13.30
N GLN A 252 6.78 -0.16 -14.54
CA GLN A 252 7.93 -0.56 -15.36
C GLN A 252 9.29 -0.19 -14.74
N ALA A 253 9.36 0.94 -14.02
CA ALA A 253 10.59 1.44 -13.42
C ALA A 253 10.89 0.83 -12.04
N PHE A 254 9.97 0.08 -11.46
CA PHE A 254 10.12 -0.52 -10.13
C PHE A 254 11.28 -1.54 -10.12
N SER A 255 12.17 -1.41 -9.15
CA SER A 255 13.33 -2.30 -8.96
C SER A 255 13.30 -2.91 -7.55
N VAL A 256 13.25 -4.24 -7.47
CA VAL A 256 13.34 -4.95 -6.18
C VAL A 256 14.62 -4.59 -5.43
N THR A 257 15.73 -4.44 -6.15
CA THR A 257 17.03 -4.12 -5.55
C THR A 257 17.00 -2.73 -4.92
N ASP A 258 16.47 -1.74 -5.66
CA ASP A 258 16.40 -0.37 -5.15
C ASP A 258 15.43 -0.29 -3.97
N MET A 259 14.27 -0.97 -4.07
CA MET A 259 13.32 -1.03 -2.95
C MET A 259 13.91 -1.72 -1.72
N ALA A 260 14.69 -2.79 -1.89
CA ALA A 260 15.37 -3.45 -0.76
C ALA A 260 16.33 -2.49 -0.04
N LEU A 261 17.00 -1.60 -0.78
CA LEU A 261 17.84 -0.55 -0.20
C LEU A 261 17.01 0.52 0.51
N GLN A 262 15.89 0.94 -0.08
CA GLN A 262 14.98 1.91 0.52
C GLN A 262 14.33 1.38 1.81
N PHE A 263 13.93 0.11 1.82
CA PHE A 263 13.22 -0.50 2.94
C PHE A 263 14.14 -1.12 4.01
N ARG A 264 15.47 -1.14 3.81
CA ARG A 264 16.40 -1.83 4.72
C ARG A 264 16.32 -1.42 6.18
N ASN A 265 15.97 -0.15 6.45
CA ASN A 265 15.83 0.40 7.80
C ASN A 265 14.38 0.37 8.32
N LEU A 266 13.40 0.11 7.45
CA LEU A 266 12.00 0.15 7.84
C LEU A 266 11.61 -1.08 8.68
N ARG A 267 10.95 -0.82 9.79
CA ARG A 267 10.34 -1.78 10.70
C ARG A 267 8.96 -1.26 11.07
N GLY A 268 8.08 -2.08 11.62
CA GLY A 268 6.75 -1.63 11.99
C GLY A 268 6.74 -0.41 12.92
N GLN A 269 7.74 -0.29 13.79
CA GLN A 269 7.92 0.89 14.67
C GLN A 269 8.29 2.19 13.93
N ASN A 270 8.89 2.08 12.73
CA ASN A 270 9.26 3.23 11.89
C ASN A 270 8.15 3.57 10.87
N LEU A 271 7.01 2.90 10.95
CA LEU A 271 5.85 3.14 10.09
C LEU A 271 4.84 4.02 10.85
N THR A 272 4.56 5.19 10.31
CA THR A 272 3.51 6.07 10.79
C THR A 272 2.30 5.99 9.87
N PHE A 273 1.17 5.55 10.41
CA PHE A 273 -0.08 5.46 9.66
C PHE A 273 -0.95 6.68 9.92
N VAL A 274 -1.42 7.27 8.83
CA VAL A 274 -2.29 8.45 8.83
C VAL A 274 -3.48 8.19 7.91
N THR A 275 -4.65 8.64 8.28
CA THR A 275 -5.78 8.71 7.35
C THR A 275 -5.84 10.10 6.74
N SER A 276 -6.03 10.18 5.41
CA SER A 276 -6.22 11.46 4.71
C SER A 276 -7.28 12.30 5.43
N PRO A 277 -6.99 13.56 5.81
CA PRO A 277 -7.91 14.40 6.57
C PRO A 277 -9.27 14.51 5.89
N ASN A 278 -10.31 14.24 6.65
CA ASN A 278 -11.69 14.24 6.16
C ASN A 278 -12.65 14.76 7.24
N SER A 279 -13.82 15.23 6.80
CA SER A 279 -14.91 15.74 7.63
C SER A 279 -15.95 14.67 7.98
N GLY A 280 -15.65 13.40 7.66
CA GLY A 280 -16.56 12.28 7.88
C GLY A 280 -17.43 11.95 6.65
N SER A 281 -18.49 11.17 6.90
CA SER A 281 -19.41 10.70 5.85
C SER A 281 -20.52 11.70 5.61
N ASP A 282 -20.94 11.81 4.35
CA ASP A 282 -22.09 12.61 3.89
C ASP A 282 -22.88 11.82 2.84
N THR A 283 -24.05 12.33 2.47
CA THR A 283 -24.88 11.76 1.39
C THR A 283 -24.96 12.75 0.23
N ILE A 284 -24.33 12.43 -0.89
CA ILE A 284 -24.35 13.25 -2.11
C ILE A 284 -25.00 12.45 -3.23
N ASN A 285 -26.03 13.01 -3.85
CA ASN A 285 -26.81 12.37 -4.92
C ASN A 285 -27.35 10.98 -4.54
N GLY A 286 -27.72 10.79 -3.25
CA GLY A 286 -28.24 9.51 -2.74
C GLY A 286 -27.15 8.47 -2.42
N GLU A 287 -25.89 8.78 -2.62
CA GLU A 287 -24.78 7.90 -2.28
C GLU A 287 -24.06 8.37 -0.98
N SER A 288 -23.74 7.40 -0.10
CA SER A 288 -22.89 7.68 1.04
C SER A 288 -21.45 7.84 0.57
N VAL A 289 -20.83 8.97 0.88
CA VAL A 289 -19.47 9.36 0.50
C VAL A 289 -18.70 9.85 1.70
N VAL A 290 -17.38 9.90 1.61
CA VAL A 290 -16.51 10.60 2.55
C VAL A 290 -16.12 11.96 1.98
N VAL A 291 -16.20 13.00 2.79
CA VAL A 291 -15.86 14.38 2.37
C VAL A 291 -14.48 14.75 2.89
N SER A 292 -13.61 15.23 2.02
CA SER A 292 -12.27 15.69 2.40
C SER A 292 -12.34 16.97 3.26
N ASP A 293 -11.60 17.01 4.36
CA ASP A 293 -11.16 18.28 4.98
C ASP A 293 -10.04 18.84 4.08
N ARG A 294 -10.44 19.58 3.04
CA ARG A 294 -9.53 19.96 1.95
C ARG A 294 -8.34 20.77 2.41
N GLU A 295 -8.53 21.67 3.38
CA GLU A 295 -7.46 22.52 3.90
C GLU A 295 -6.39 21.68 4.62
N LYS A 296 -6.81 20.83 5.56
CA LYS A 296 -5.89 19.95 6.29
C LYS A 296 -5.27 18.90 5.40
N ALA A 297 -6.03 18.35 4.45
CA ALA A 297 -5.52 17.37 3.48
C ALA A 297 -4.41 17.98 2.63
N LEU A 298 -4.62 19.19 2.08
CA LEU A 298 -3.59 19.88 1.30
C LEU A 298 -2.37 20.24 2.13
N ALA A 299 -2.55 20.64 3.40
CA ALA A 299 -1.41 20.92 4.28
C ALA A 299 -0.56 19.65 4.50
N MET A 300 -1.21 18.49 4.72
CA MET A 300 -0.54 17.19 4.84
C MET A 300 0.21 16.80 3.55
N TYR A 301 -0.45 16.90 2.40
CA TYR A 301 0.16 16.51 1.14
C TYR A 301 1.30 17.45 0.71
N ARG A 302 1.23 18.75 1.05
CA ARG A 302 2.36 19.67 0.88
C ARG A 302 3.54 19.28 1.76
N ALA A 303 3.29 18.85 3.01
CA ALA A 303 4.35 18.35 3.87
C ALA A 303 4.98 17.06 3.29
N MET A 304 4.17 16.19 2.67
CA MET A 304 4.67 15.01 1.96
C MET A 304 5.55 15.39 0.76
N SER A 305 5.10 16.31 -0.09
CA SER A 305 5.89 16.79 -1.23
C SER A 305 7.17 17.50 -0.80
N ALA A 306 7.16 18.21 0.32
CA ALA A 306 8.31 18.92 0.88
C ALA A 306 9.22 18.07 1.77
N ASP A 307 8.94 16.77 1.94
CA ASP A 307 9.69 15.85 2.81
C ASP A 307 9.70 16.27 4.29
N THR A 308 8.60 16.85 4.77
CA THR A 308 8.42 17.36 6.14
C THR A 308 7.27 16.69 6.88
N MET A 309 6.95 15.44 6.53
CA MET A 309 5.86 14.69 7.16
C MET A 309 6.07 14.47 8.65
N ALA A 310 7.32 14.35 9.13
CA ALA A 310 7.64 14.27 10.56
C ALA A 310 7.07 15.46 11.35
N ASP A 311 7.29 16.67 10.86
CA ASP A 311 6.80 17.89 11.52
C ASP A 311 5.27 17.98 11.46
N TRP A 312 4.69 17.60 10.31
CA TRP A 312 3.24 17.59 10.18
C TRP A 312 2.59 16.60 11.15
N VAL A 313 3.10 15.37 11.26
CA VAL A 313 2.59 14.35 12.19
C VAL A 313 2.76 14.78 13.63
N LYS A 314 3.87 15.41 13.99
CA LYS A 314 4.11 15.96 15.34
C LYS A 314 3.08 17.02 15.70
N ALA A 315 2.71 17.87 14.74
CA ALA A 315 1.67 18.89 14.93
C ALA A 315 0.24 18.34 14.88
N ASN A 316 0.05 17.18 14.22
CA ASN A 316 -1.25 16.54 14.01
C ASN A 316 -1.14 15.03 14.35
N PRO A 317 -0.94 14.68 15.62
CA PRO A 317 -0.73 13.28 15.98
C PRO A 317 -1.94 12.44 15.58
N PRO A 318 -1.71 11.24 14.99
CA PRO A 318 -2.78 10.30 14.72
C PRO A 318 -3.59 10.04 15.98
N LYS A 319 -4.92 9.98 15.87
CA LYS A 319 -5.74 9.63 17.03
C LYS A 319 -5.29 8.27 17.52
N SER A 320 -4.94 8.17 18.82
CA SER A 320 -4.59 6.88 19.42
C SER A 320 -5.74 5.89 19.22
N ASN A 321 -5.42 4.67 18.80
CA ASN A 321 -6.39 3.59 18.65
C ASN A 321 -6.82 2.98 20.01
N ASP A 322 -6.56 3.68 21.12
CA ASP A 322 -7.04 3.28 22.44
C ASP A 322 -8.54 3.54 22.46
N GLY A 323 -9.28 2.49 22.10
CA GLY A 323 -10.72 2.50 22.10
C GLY A 323 -11.26 2.84 23.47
N GLY A 324 -12.08 3.90 23.52
CA GLY A 324 -13.03 4.11 24.59
C GLY A 324 -14.15 3.07 24.55
#